data_17e7b9c1cc7d1bd8ec4f44c68e3dfe41
#
_entry.id   17e7b9c1cc7d1bd8ec4f44c68e3dfe41
#
_cell.length_a   1.000
_cell.length_b   1.000
_cell.length_c   1.000
_cell.angle_alpha   90.00
_cell.angle_beta   90.00
_cell.angle_gamma   90.00
#
_symmetry.space_group_name_H-M   'P 1'
#
loop_
_entity.id
_entity.type
_entity.pdbx_description
1 polymer ?
#
loop_
_entity_poly.entity_id
_entity_poly.type
_entity_poly.pdbx_seq_one_letter_code
_entity_poly.pdbx_strand_id
1 'polypeptide(L)'
;MSTNHKKIKIAISQVAPLIGLDHYNNFPKIVCELWRKYDRQTFNNLEKEYQNKNVDIATDSDARRMVRNDKKHGTNIYQQVKHINKKRKLSTDITTEQNVVINQIKNNLSIKEEDKQKIIKSVTSSTNKMHGVKNEDSVLEMFQKSTGMKLVNGQGWINYPISNTSNIEWSITGKYDGLTECNTIVEAKKRQKKLFKSLRDYENIQIQCYMLGLGLDKACLVESYSNSKGTECNIINVDFDKVYASNVIMERLKKFCDFFEEFINNTKWQEEMVLGDVNRNLYNLYCKDYLML
;
A
#
# COMPACT_ATOMS: atom_id res chain seq x y z
N MET A 1 -21.23 -26.92 -16.52
CA MET A 1 -20.73 -25.68 -17.11
C MET A 1 -19.73 -25.07 -16.14
N SER A 2 -18.47 -24.96 -16.50
CA SER A 2 -17.48 -24.34 -15.62
C SER A 2 -17.73 -22.84 -15.63
N THR A 3 -18.28 -22.31 -14.54
CA THR A 3 -18.41 -20.86 -14.32
C THR A 3 -17.01 -20.28 -14.23
N ASN A 4 -16.65 -19.48 -15.20
CA ASN A 4 -15.31 -18.89 -15.29
C ASN A 4 -15.27 -17.67 -14.31
N HIS A 5 -15.12 -17.95 -13.00
CA HIS A 5 -15.03 -16.89 -11.99
C HIS A 5 -13.79 -16.04 -12.24
N LYS A 6 -13.95 -14.72 -12.16
CA LYS A 6 -12.80 -13.80 -12.16
C LYS A 6 -12.03 -13.94 -10.85
N LYS A 7 -10.70 -13.92 -10.92
CA LYS A 7 -9.83 -13.99 -9.72
C LYS A 7 -9.34 -12.61 -9.34
N ILE A 8 -9.68 -12.15 -8.14
CA ILE A 8 -9.18 -10.89 -7.60
C ILE A 8 -8.30 -11.15 -6.38
N LYS A 9 -7.09 -10.60 -6.44
CA LYS A 9 -6.10 -10.66 -5.37
C LYS A 9 -5.97 -9.29 -4.71
N ILE A 10 -6.26 -9.23 -3.42
CA ILE A 10 -6.03 -8.06 -2.56
C ILE A 10 -4.61 -8.17 -2.02
N ALA A 11 -3.79 -7.13 -2.20
CA ALA A 11 -2.48 -7.11 -1.56
C ALA A 11 -2.63 -7.01 -0.04
N ILE A 12 -1.85 -7.79 0.73
CA ILE A 12 -1.92 -7.79 2.20
C ILE A 12 -1.72 -6.38 2.77
N SER A 13 -0.86 -5.56 2.15
CA SER A 13 -0.70 -4.15 2.52
C SER A 13 -1.93 -3.26 2.25
N GLN A 14 -2.94 -3.75 1.53
CA GLN A 14 -4.21 -3.06 1.26
C GLN A 14 -5.32 -3.51 2.21
N VAL A 15 -5.09 -4.53 3.04
CA VAL A 15 -6.13 -5.10 3.91
C VAL A 15 -6.60 -4.08 4.94
N ALA A 16 -5.69 -3.46 5.68
CA ALA A 16 -6.03 -2.53 6.77
C ALA A 16 -6.98 -1.39 6.34
N PRO A 17 -6.74 -0.65 5.23
CA PRO A 17 -7.69 0.35 4.77
C PRO A 17 -9.02 -0.22 4.29
N LEU A 18 -9.05 -1.43 3.73
CA LEU A 18 -10.28 -2.06 3.27
C LEU A 18 -11.18 -2.54 4.43
N ILE A 19 -10.61 -2.83 5.58
CA ILE A 19 -11.36 -3.22 6.78
C ILE A 19 -11.61 -2.05 7.76
N GLY A 20 -11.34 -0.81 7.33
CA GLY A 20 -11.61 0.40 8.10
C GLY A 20 -10.62 0.67 9.26
N LEU A 21 -9.44 0.05 9.25
CA LEU A 21 -8.45 0.15 10.33
C LEU A 21 -7.14 0.85 9.92
N ASP A 22 -7.15 1.55 8.79
CA ASP A 22 -6.05 2.43 8.38
C ASP A 22 -6.58 3.71 7.76
N HIS A 23 -6.47 4.81 8.48
CA HIS A 23 -6.92 6.13 8.04
C HIS A 23 -5.90 6.86 7.14
N TYR A 24 -4.70 6.32 6.98
CA TYR A 24 -3.64 6.95 6.18
C TYR A 24 -3.68 6.53 4.71
N ASN A 25 -4.21 5.35 4.43
CA ASN A 25 -4.35 4.84 3.07
C ASN A 25 -5.73 5.13 2.50
N ASN A 26 -5.74 5.33 1.20
CA ASN A 26 -6.90 5.80 0.48
C ASN A 26 -7.78 4.64 0.00
N PHE A 27 -8.87 4.36 0.70
CA PHE A 27 -9.87 3.38 0.32
C PHE A 27 -10.35 3.55 -1.15
N PRO A 28 -10.76 4.75 -1.63
CA PRO A 28 -11.19 4.93 -3.01
C PRO A 28 -10.14 4.53 -4.04
N LYS A 29 -8.88 4.84 -3.77
CA LYS A 29 -7.78 4.44 -4.67
C LYS A 29 -7.69 2.93 -4.80
N ILE A 30 -7.79 2.20 -3.68
CA ILE A 30 -7.71 0.74 -3.68
C ILE A 30 -8.91 0.14 -4.42
N VAL A 31 -10.12 0.65 -4.18
CA VAL A 31 -11.33 0.21 -4.90
C VAL A 31 -11.17 0.43 -6.40
N CYS A 32 -10.68 1.59 -6.84
CA CYS A 32 -10.42 1.87 -8.25
C CYS A 32 -9.32 0.96 -8.84
N GLU A 33 -8.27 0.63 -8.09
CA GLU A 33 -7.24 -0.32 -8.54
C GLU A 33 -7.81 -1.72 -8.74
N LEU A 34 -8.68 -2.19 -7.85
CA LEU A 34 -9.38 -3.48 -7.97
C LEU A 34 -10.38 -3.46 -9.12
N TRP A 35 -11.15 -2.39 -9.27
CA TRP A 35 -12.10 -2.22 -10.37
C TRP A 35 -11.39 -2.22 -11.73
N ARG A 36 -10.28 -1.50 -11.89
CA ARG A 36 -9.45 -1.57 -13.11
C ARG A 36 -8.97 -2.99 -13.44
N LYS A 37 -8.73 -3.82 -12.43
CA LYS A 37 -8.36 -5.24 -12.63
C LYS A 37 -9.58 -6.07 -13.03
N TYR A 38 -10.74 -5.76 -12.49
CA TYR A 38 -12.00 -6.46 -12.75
C TYR A 38 -12.58 -6.10 -14.11
N ASP A 39 -12.78 -4.80 -14.37
CA ASP A 39 -13.32 -4.26 -15.63
C ASP A 39 -12.60 -2.97 -16.02
N ARG A 40 -11.52 -3.16 -16.75
CA ARG A 40 -10.68 -2.05 -17.23
C ARG A 40 -11.41 -1.16 -18.23
N GLN A 41 -12.32 -1.72 -19.03
CA GLN A 41 -12.98 -0.97 -20.10
C GLN A 41 -13.97 0.04 -19.50
N THR A 42 -14.86 -0.41 -18.63
CA THR A 42 -15.83 0.45 -17.96
C THR A 42 -15.13 1.53 -17.14
N PHE A 43 -14.11 1.15 -16.35
CA PHE A 43 -13.31 2.12 -15.61
C PHE A 43 -12.72 3.22 -16.51
N ASN A 44 -12.04 2.83 -17.59
CA ASN A 44 -11.38 3.79 -18.49
C ASN A 44 -12.38 4.69 -19.23
N ASN A 45 -13.57 4.20 -19.56
CA ASN A 45 -14.60 4.99 -20.20
C ASN A 45 -15.12 6.08 -19.27
N LEU A 46 -15.49 5.73 -18.03
CA LEU A 46 -15.91 6.70 -17.03
C LEU A 46 -14.80 7.69 -16.66
N GLU A 47 -13.55 7.21 -16.50
CA GLU A 47 -12.41 8.09 -16.23
C GLU A 47 -12.20 9.14 -17.33
N LYS A 48 -12.41 8.77 -18.61
CA LYS A 48 -12.33 9.70 -19.73
C LYS A 48 -13.50 10.68 -19.76
N GLU A 49 -14.70 10.18 -19.55
CA GLU A 49 -15.93 10.98 -19.59
C GLU A 49 -15.90 12.07 -18.51
N TYR A 50 -15.57 11.72 -17.30
CA TYR A 50 -15.53 12.65 -16.16
C TYR A 50 -14.17 13.35 -15.99
N GLN A 51 -13.17 13.08 -16.85
CA GLN A 51 -11.81 13.63 -16.81
C GLN A 51 -11.11 13.49 -15.46
N ASN A 52 -11.44 12.49 -14.72
CA ASN A 52 -11.00 12.13 -13.35
C ASN A 52 -10.40 13.29 -12.55
N LYS A 53 -11.24 14.08 -11.91
CA LYS A 53 -10.83 15.21 -11.07
C LYS A 53 -10.30 14.80 -9.72
N ASN A 54 -10.47 13.52 -9.34
CA ASN A 54 -10.11 13.04 -8.02
C ASN A 54 -8.60 12.85 -7.87
N VAL A 55 -7.97 13.71 -7.10
CA VAL A 55 -6.52 13.65 -6.76
C VAL A 55 -6.16 12.34 -6.08
N ASP A 56 -7.08 11.79 -5.30
CA ASP A 56 -6.80 10.63 -4.45
C ASP A 56 -6.77 9.30 -5.20
N ILE A 57 -7.37 9.22 -6.38
CA ILE A 57 -7.32 8.04 -7.24
C ILE A 57 -6.29 8.13 -8.36
N ALA A 58 -5.59 9.26 -8.48
CA ALA A 58 -4.52 9.42 -9.46
C ALA A 58 -3.42 8.38 -9.27
N THR A 59 -2.98 7.78 -10.38
CA THR A 59 -1.93 6.77 -10.38
C THR A 59 -0.55 7.37 -10.58
N ASP A 60 0.51 6.59 -10.28
CA ASP A 60 1.88 6.98 -10.61
C ASP A 60 2.10 7.19 -12.11
N SER A 61 1.33 6.48 -12.97
CA SER A 61 1.38 6.67 -14.42
C SER A 61 0.82 8.03 -14.83
N ASP A 62 -0.25 8.49 -14.18
CA ASP A 62 -0.85 9.81 -14.43
C ASP A 62 0.12 10.92 -14.03
N ALA A 63 0.71 10.82 -12.84
CA ALA A 63 1.72 11.77 -12.39
C ALA A 63 2.93 11.83 -13.33
N ARG A 64 3.42 10.69 -13.81
CA ARG A 64 4.51 10.63 -14.79
C ARG A 64 4.13 11.26 -16.13
N ARG A 65 2.89 11.05 -16.59
CA ARG A 65 2.37 11.69 -17.81
C ARG A 65 2.32 13.20 -17.67
N MET A 66 1.82 13.72 -16.54
CA MET A 66 1.76 15.15 -16.25
C MET A 66 3.16 15.78 -16.24
N VAL A 67 4.14 15.15 -15.59
CA VAL A 67 5.53 15.61 -15.61
C VAL A 67 6.11 15.64 -17.02
N ARG A 68 5.85 14.62 -17.84
CA ARG A 68 6.35 14.58 -19.24
C ARG A 68 5.77 15.65 -20.12
N ASN A 69 4.55 16.11 -19.83
CA ASN A 69 3.90 17.17 -20.59
C ASN A 69 4.51 18.56 -20.34
N ASP A 70 5.21 18.76 -19.22
CA ASP A 70 6.01 19.96 -18.99
C ASP A 70 7.39 19.82 -19.65
N LYS A 71 7.51 20.36 -20.87
CA LYS A 71 8.73 20.24 -21.69
C LYS A 71 9.93 20.98 -21.10
N LYS A 72 9.71 22.01 -20.27
CA LYS A 72 10.78 22.86 -19.74
C LYS A 72 11.44 22.27 -18.50
N HIS A 73 10.66 21.80 -17.56
CA HIS A 73 11.15 21.38 -16.24
C HIS A 73 10.91 19.89 -15.92
N GLY A 74 9.94 19.26 -16.60
CA GLY A 74 9.52 17.90 -16.28
C GLY A 74 10.62 16.86 -16.44
N THR A 75 11.47 16.97 -17.47
CA THR A 75 12.59 16.04 -17.68
C THR A 75 13.57 16.07 -16.53
N ASN A 76 13.92 17.25 -16.02
CA ASN A 76 14.82 17.42 -14.89
C ASN A 76 14.24 16.80 -13.60
N ILE A 77 12.98 17.10 -13.28
CA ILE A 77 12.26 16.54 -12.13
C ILE A 77 12.24 15.02 -12.23
N TYR A 78 11.90 14.46 -13.38
CA TYR A 78 11.90 13.01 -13.59
C TYR A 78 13.28 12.36 -13.37
N GLN A 79 14.35 12.98 -13.86
CA GLN A 79 15.72 12.50 -13.67
C GLN A 79 16.14 12.54 -12.20
N GLN A 80 15.76 13.57 -11.46
CA GLN A 80 16.03 13.68 -10.03
C GLN A 80 15.30 12.60 -9.23
N VAL A 81 14.01 12.36 -9.49
CA VAL A 81 13.26 11.25 -8.85
C VAL A 81 13.93 9.91 -9.14
N LYS A 82 14.36 9.69 -10.39
CA LYS A 82 15.09 8.48 -10.76
C LYS A 82 16.42 8.36 -10.03
N HIS A 83 17.12 9.47 -9.80
CA HIS A 83 18.37 9.49 -9.05
C HIS A 83 18.16 9.16 -7.57
N ILE A 84 17.16 9.75 -6.92
CA ILE A 84 16.79 9.44 -5.53
C ILE A 84 16.52 7.92 -5.39
N ASN A 85 15.83 7.34 -6.36
CA ASN A 85 15.44 5.93 -6.34
C ASN A 85 16.59 4.95 -6.69
N LYS A 86 17.76 5.40 -7.13
CA LYS A 86 18.83 4.50 -7.59
C LYS A 86 19.75 3.96 -6.51
N LYS A 87 20.01 4.73 -5.44
CA LYS A 87 21.04 4.39 -4.45
C LYS A 87 20.43 4.10 -3.07
N ARG A 88 21.09 3.22 -2.29
CA ARG A 88 20.87 3.12 -0.83
C ARG A 88 21.33 4.42 -0.19
N LYS A 89 20.50 5.04 0.63
CA LYS A 89 20.76 6.32 1.28
C LYS A 89 20.35 6.29 2.74
N LEU A 90 20.92 7.17 3.53
CA LEU A 90 20.44 7.41 4.89
C LEU A 90 19.00 7.96 4.84
N SER A 91 18.24 7.72 5.88
CA SER A 91 16.84 8.17 5.96
C SER A 91 16.71 9.69 5.89
N THR A 92 17.69 10.42 6.49
CA THR A 92 17.75 11.88 6.43
C THR A 92 18.01 12.42 5.02
N ASP A 93 18.87 11.75 4.25
CA ASP A 93 19.22 12.19 2.89
C ASP A 93 18.03 12.09 1.94
N ILE A 94 17.26 11.00 2.06
CA ILE A 94 16.04 10.82 1.29
C ILE A 94 15.06 11.95 1.55
N THR A 95 14.84 12.31 2.81
CA THR A 95 13.91 13.39 3.17
C THR A 95 14.38 14.73 2.59
N THR A 96 15.67 15.01 2.66
CA THR A 96 16.26 16.24 2.11
C THR A 96 16.09 16.30 0.58
N GLU A 97 16.43 15.23 -0.13
CA GLU A 97 16.33 15.18 -1.58
C GLU A 97 14.86 15.22 -2.07
N GLN A 98 13.94 14.56 -1.34
CA GLN A 98 12.50 14.69 -1.62
C GLN A 98 12.03 16.15 -1.54
N ASN A 99 12.43 16.87 -0.48
CA ASN A 99 12.04 18.26 -0.28
C ASN A 99 12.55 19.16 -1.42
N VAL A 100 13.78 18.93 -1.92
CA VAL A 100 14.31 19.65 -3.09
C VAL A 100 13.41 19.42 -4.32
N VAL A 101 13.04 18.18 -4.61
CA VAL A 101 12.16 17.86 -5.75
C VAL A 101 10.76 18.44 -5.58
N ILE A 102 10.20 18.35 -4.37
CA ILE A 102 8.88 18.92 -4.06
C ILE A 102 8.87 20.44 -4.29
N ASN A 103 9.90 21.14 -3.84
CA ASN A 103 10.04 22.59 -4.05
C ASN A 103 10.16 22.94 -5.55
N GLN A 104 10.87 22.15 -6.33
CA GLN A 104 10.94 22.34 -7.78
C GLN A 104 9.58 22.11 -8.47
N ILE A 105 8.82 21.10 -8.05
CA ILE A 105 7.47 20.88 -8.56
C ILE A 105 6.58 22.08 -8.28
N LYS A 106 6.60 22.60 -7.04
CA LYS A 106 5.79 23.76 -6.64
C LYS A 106 6.13 25.02 -7.42
N ASN A 107 7.43 25.29 -7.59
CA ASN A 107 7.89 26.59 -8.09
C ASN A 107 8.09 26.62 -9.60
N ASN A 108 8.46 25.51 -10.23
CA ASN A 108 8.92 25.49 -11.62
C ASN A 108 7.94 24.88 -12.62
N LEU A 109 7.03 23.98 -12.18
CA LEU A 109 6.05 23.42 -13.11
C LEU A 109 4.94 24.41 -13.44
N SER A 110 4.75 24.66 -14.76
CA SER A 110 3.70 25.52 -15.29
C SER A 110 2.39 24.76 -15.53
N ILE A 111 1.91 24.06 -14.49
CA ILE A 111 0.69 23.25 -14.51
C ILE A 111 -0.24 23.68 -13.37
N LYS A 112 -1.49 23.21 -13.41
CA LYS A 112 -2.49 23.50 -12.37
C LYS A 112 -2.03 22.99 -11.00
N GLU A 113 -2.41 23.70 -9.95
CA GLU A 113 -2.01 23.34 -8.58
C GLU A 113 -2.49 21.93 -8.17
N GLU A 114 -3.69 21.54 -8.60
CA GLU A 114 -4.22 20.19 -8.39
C GLU A 114 -3.30 19.11 -8.99
N ASP A 115 -2.77 19.34 -10.18
CA ASP A 115 -1.84 18.43 -10.86
C ASP A 115 -0.47 18.41 -10.17
N LYS A 116 0.00 19.54 -9.63
CA LYS A 116 1.21 19.57 -8.78
C LYS A 116 1.04 18.70 -7.55
N GLN A 117 -0.12 18.75 -6.87
CA GLN A 117 -0.39 17.92 -5.72
C GLN A 117 -0.41 16.42 -6.07
N LYS A 118 -0.98 16.03 -7.21
CA LYS A 118 -0.92 14.65 -7.71
C LYS A 118 0.52 14.17 -7.89
N ILE A 119 1.35 15.01 -8.52
CA ILE A 119 2.76 14.71 -8.75
C ILE A 119 3.52 14.59 -7.43
N ILE A 120 3.35 15.53 -6.50
CA ILE A 120 3.99 15.52 -5.19
C ILE A 120 3.63 14.24 -4.42
N LYS A 121 2.34 13.87 -4.38
CA LYS A 121 1.87 12.66 -3.72
C LYS A 121 2.51 11.40 -4.33
N SER A 122 2.58 11.33 -5.66
CA SER A 122 3.21 10.20 -6.37
C SER A 122 4.72 10.14 -6.13
N VAL A 123 5.44 11.25 -6.22
CA VAL A 123 6.88 11.31 -5.97
C VAL A 123 7.20 10.88 -4.54
N THR A 124 6.49 11.42 -3.56
CA THR A 124 6.67 11.07 -2.15
C THR A 124 6.40 9.58 -1.91
N SER A 125 5.29 9.06 -2.40
CA SER A 125 4.94 7.64 -2.25
C SER A 125 5.98 6.73 -2.91
N SER A 126 6.39 7.04 -4.14
CA SER A 126 7.33 6.20 -4.89
C SER A 126 8.74 6.21 -4.28
N THR A 127 9.23 7.35 -3.82
CA THR A 127 10.55 7.43 -3.19
C THR A 127 10.58 6.75 -1.82
N ASN A 128 9.51 6.88 -1.02
CA ASN A 128 9.38 6.19 0.26
C ASN A 128 9.37 4.67 0.07
N LYS A 129 8.58 4.18 -0.88
CA LYS A 129 8.51 2.75 -1.22
C LYS A 129 9.87 2.22 -1.67
N MET A 130 10.53 2.92 -2.57
CA MET A 130 11.85 2.49 -3.08
C MET A 130 12.95 2.54 -2.02
N HIS A 131 12.88 3.49 -1.09
CA HIS A 131 13.79 3.54 0.07
C HIS A 131 13.58 2.32 0.98
N GLY A 132 12.33 1.95 1.27
CA GLY A 132 11.99 0.74 2.02
C GLY A 132 12.60 -0.49 1.36
N VAL A 133 12.17 -0.79 0.14
CA VAL A 133 12.60 -1.98 -0.62
C VAL A 133 14.12 -2.12 -0.71
N LYS A 134 14.85 -1.03 -0.98
CA LYS A 134 16.32 -1.09 -1.12
C LYS A 134 17.08 -1.31 0.17
N ASN A 135 16.46 -1.07 1.30
CA ASN A 135 17.10 -1.23 2.59
C ASN A 135 16.57 -2.44 3.39
N GLU A 136 15.62 -3.21 2.85
CA GLU A 136 15.10 -4.42 3.50
C GLU A 136 16.21 -5.38 3.90
N ASP A 137 17.12 -5.72 2.97
CA ASP A 137 18.26 -6.61 3.25
C ASP A 137 19.10 -6.12 4.42
N SER A 138 19.37 -4.81 4.49
CA SER A 138 20.18 -4.24 5.59
C SER A 138 19.47 -4.31 6.94
N VAL A 139 18.13 -4.24 6.95
CA VAL A 139 17.32 -4.40 8.17
C VAL A 139 17.34 -5.87 8.61
N LEU A 140 17.22 -6.80 7.68
CA LEU A 140 17.30 -8.24 7.92
C LEU A 140 18.68 -8.66 8.42
N GLU A 141 19.77 -8.12 7.84
CA GLU A 141 21.13 -8.35 8.34
C GLU A 141 21.31 -7.85 9.79
N MET A 142 20.75 -6.68 10.12
CA MET A 142 20.78 -6.17 11.50
C MET A 142 20.00 -7.05 12.46
N PHE A 143 18.84 -7.54 12.04
CA PHE A 143 18.05 -8.51 12.81
C PHE A 143 18.87 -9.75 13.14
N GLN A 144 19.49 -10.39 12.13
CA GLN A 144 20.31 -11.59 12.33
C GLN A 144 21.50 -11.31 13.29
N LYS A 145 22.15 -10.16 13.14
CA LYS A 145 23.28 -9.78 14.01
C LYS A 145 22.86 -9.54 15.46
N SER A 146 21.70 -8.91 15.68
CA SER A 146 21.23 -8.53 17.01
C SER A 146 20.60 -9.69 17.78
N THR A 147 19.98 -10.66 17.08
CA THR A 147 19.26 -11.78 17.70
C THR A 147 20.04 -13.10 17.65
N GLY A 148 21.01 -13.23 16.75
CA GLY A 148 21.65 -14.52 16.43
C GLY A 148 20.77 -15.48 15.62
N MET A 149 19.52 -15.14 15.34
CA MET A 149 18.61 -15.95 14.53
C MET A 149 19.00 -15.89 13.06
N LYS A 150 19.02 -17.04 12.39
CA LYS A 150 19.28 -17.14 10.96
C LYS A 150 17.97 -17.14 10.17
N LEU A 151 17.98 -16.46 9.03
CA LEU A 151 16.90 -16.57 8.05
C LEU A 151 17.16 -17.81 7.18
N VAL A 152 16.18 -18.72 7.13
CA VAL A 152 16.24 -19.92 6.27
C VAL A 152 15.71 -19.67 4.87
N ASN A 153 14.72 -18.79 4.78
CA ASN A 153 14.19 -18.30 3.51
C ASN A 153 14.18 -16.78 3.55
N GLY A 154 14.63 -16.17 2.45
CA GLY A 154 14.34 -14.80 2.16
C GLY A 154 12.85 -14.62 1.87
N GLN A 155 12.54 -13.61 1.12
CA GLN A 155 11.16 -13.25 0.75
C GLN A 155 10.37 -14.43 0.17
N GLY A 156 9.19 -14.71 0.75
CA GLY A 156 8.25 -15.70 0.23
C GLY A 156 6.87 -15.13 -0.02
N TRP A 157 6.08 -15.84 -0.84
CA TRP A 157 4.74 -15.41 -1.23
C TRP A 157 3.66 -16.15 -0.46
N ILE A 158 2.62 -15.42 -0.08
CA ILE A 158 1.39 -15.95 0.49
C ILE A 158 0.24 -15.69 -0.47
N ASN A 159 -0.63 -16.68 -0.59
CA ASN A 159 -1.92 -16.54 -1.24
C ASN A 159 -2.94 -17.30 -0.39
N TYR A 160 -3.83 -16.58 0.25
CA TYR A 160 -4.82 -17.15 1.17
C TYR A 160 -6.24 -16.78 0.70
N PRO A 161 -7.16 -17.75 0.57
CA PRO A 161 -8.53 -17.50 0.12
C PRO A 161 -9.31 -16.72 1.18
N ILE A 162 -10.14 -15.77 0.73
CA ILE A 162 -11.06 -15.00 1.58
C ILE A 162 -12.46 -15.59 1.47
N SER A 163 -13.01 -15.57 0.25
CA SER A 163 -14.38 -15.91 -0.06
C SER A 163 -14.49 -16.20 -1.55
N ASN A 164 -15.52 -16.98 -1.92
CA ASN A 164 -15.98 -17.10 -3.29
C ASN A 164 -17.39 -16.52 -3.32
N THR A 165 -17.54 -15.40 -3.98
CA THR A 165 -18.83 -14.81 -4.27
C THR A 165 -19.37 -15.38 -5.58
N SER A 166 -20.54 -14.92 -6.03
CA SER A 166 -21.20 -15.48 -7.22
C SER A 166 -20.35 -15.43 -8.49
N ASN A 167 -19.47 -14.41 -8.62
CA ASN A 167 -18.70 -14.14 -9.85
C ASN A 167 -17.19 -14.01 -9.63
N ILE A 168 -16.71 -13.92 -8.39
CA ILE A 168 -15.32 -13.60 -8.06
C ILE A 168 -14.76 -14.57 -7.03
N GLU A 169 -13.59 -15.13 -7.34
CA GLU A 169 -12.72 -15.81 -6.37
C GLU A 169 -11.81 -14.77 -5.71
N TRP A 170 -11.95 -14.58 -4.41
CA TRP A 170 -11.18 -13.61 -3.66
C TRP A 170 -10.06 -14.24 -2.87
N SER A 171 -8.89 -13.62 -2.89
CA SER A 171 -7.77 -14.00 -2.03
C SER A 171 -6.96 -12.78 -1.59
N ILE A 172 -6.32 -12.89 -0.42
CA ILE A 172 -5.23 -11.99 -0.06
C ILE A 172 -3.92 -12.56 -0.55
N THR A 173 -3.02 -11.68 -1.00
CA THR A 173 -1.67 -12.08 -1.43
C THR A 173 -0.64 -11.08 -0.95
N GLY A 174 0.53 -11.55 -0.59
CA GLY A 174 1.61 -10.69 -0.15
C GLY A 174 2.93 -11.43 -0.09
N LYS A 175 3.97 -10.65 0.13
CA LYS A 175 5.34 -11.11 0.20
C LYS A 175 5.87 -10.71 1.58
N TYR A 176 6.25 -11.69 2.40
CA TYR A 176 6.94 -11.44 3.66
C TYR A 176 8.44 -11.28 3.41
N ASP A 177 9.13 -10.57 4.29
CA ASP A 177 10.53 -10.20 4.06
C ASP A 177 11.53 -11.29 4.48
N GLY A 178 11.20 -12.08 5.50
CA GLY A 178 12.04 -13.19 5.94
C GLY A 178 11.32 -14.21 6.81
N LEU A 179 11.90 -15.42 6.88
CA LEU A 179 11.47 -16.50 7.76
C LEU A 179 12.70 -17.08 8.48
N THR A 180 12.64 -17.23 9.81
CA THR A 180 13.73 -17.78 10.61
C THR A 180 13.68 -19.31 10.66
N GLU A 181 14.78 -19.96 11.12
CA GLU A 181 14.86 -21.39 11.40
C GLU A 181 13.80 -21.85 12.41
N CYS A 182 13.36 -20.96 13.31
CA CYS A 182 12.32 -21.22 14.30
C CYS A 182 10.90 -20.90 13.82
N ASN A 183 10.68 -20.80 12.51
CA ASN A 183 9.38 -20.47 11.91
C ASN A 183 8.79 -19.13 12.39
N THR A 184 9.63 -18.13 12.67
CA THR A 184 9.21 -16.77 12.98
C THR A 184 9.27 -15.92 11.72
N ILE A 185 8.16 -15.28 11.34
CA ILE A 185 8.10 -14.34 10.22
C ILE A 185 8.82 -13.06 10.62
N VAL A 186 9.62 -12.51 9.71
CA VAL A 186 10.29 -11.22 9.90
C VAL A 186 9.74 -10.23 8.88
N GLU A 187 9.16 -9.15 9.37
CA GLU A 187 8.73 -7.99 8.57
C GLU A 187 9.70 -6.83 8.81
N ALA A 188 10.34 -6.34 7.76
CA ALA A 188 11.38 -5.32 7.82
C ALA A 188 10.84 -3.93 7.46
N LYS A 189 11.12 -2.94 8.30
CA LYS A 189 10.70 -1.55 8.04
C LYS A 189 11.87 -0.58 8.15
N LYS A 190 12.27 0.02 7.03
CA LYS A 190 13.22 1.13 7.03
C LYS A 190 12.48 2.44 7.25
N ARG A 191 12.62 3.00 8.43
CA ARG A 191 11.97 4.26 8.82
C ARG A 191 12.72 5.47 8.24
N GLN A 192 11.98 6.52 7.88
CA GLN A 192 12.58 7.74 7.32
C GLN A 192 12.85 8.82 8.35
N LYS A 193 12.00 8.96 9.37
CA LYS A 193 12.08 10.06 10.33
C LYS A 193 12.56 9.62 11.70
N LYS A 194 12.02 8.53 12.22
CA LYS A 194 12.34 7.96 13.54
C LYS A 194 11.80 6.55 13.66
N LEU A 195 12.28 5.77 14.62
CA LEU A 195 11.65 4.53 15.06
C LEU A 195 10.31 4.84 15.71
N PHE A 196 9.30 3.99 15.48
CA PHE A 196 8.00 4.13 16.15
C PHE A 196 8.02 3.48 17.54
N LYS A 197 8.81 2.41 17.68
CA LYS A 197 8.94 1.62 18.92
C LYS A 197 7.62 1.01 19.41
N SER A 198 6.62 0.99 18.53
CA SER A 198 5.30 0.42 18.77
C SER A 198 4.74 -0.16 17.46
N LEU A 199 4.02 -1.26 17.56
CA LEU A 199 3.32 -1.85 16.44
C LEU A 199 2.11 -0.98 16.09
N ARG A 200 2.01 -0.58 14.82
CA ARG A 200 0.86 0.17 14.29
C ARG A 200 -0.23 -0.82 13.86
N ASP A 201 -1.49 -0.41 13.95
CA ASP A 201 -2.62 -1.28 13.63
C ASP A 201 -2.51 -1.87 12.22
N TYR A 202 -2.18 -1.06 11.21
CA TYR A 202 -2.01 -1.53 9.84
C TYR A 202 -0.82 -2.49 9.68
N GLU A 203 0.24 -2.36 10.46
CA GLU A 203 1.39 -3.27 10.47
C GLU A 203 1.03 -4.58 11.18
N ASN A 204 0.28 -4.49 12.29
CA ASN A 204 -0.25 -5.66 12.96
C ASN A 204 -1.15 -6.49 12.02
N ILE A 205 -2.10 -5.83 11.34
CA ILE A 205 -2.98 -6.49 10.37
C ILE A 205 -2.18 -7.18 9.28
N GLN A 206 -1.15 -6.52 8.74
CA GLN A 206 -0.27 -7.09 7.72
C GLN A 206 0.40 -8.37 8.24
N ILE A 207 0.97 -8.33 9.44
CA ILE A 207 1.67 -9.45 10.08
C ILE A 207 0.70 -10.59 10.43
N GLN A 208 -0.48 -10.27 10.97
CA GLN A 208 -1.53 -11.28 11.25
C GLN A 208 -1.97 -11.99 9.97
N CYS A 209 -2.09 -11.29 8.86
CA CYS A 209 -2.39 -11.89 7.55
C CYS A 209 -1.27 -12.84 7.08
N TYR A 210 -0.01 -12.50 7.32
CA TYR A 210 1.10 -13.40 6.99
C TYR A 210 1.08 -14.65 7.85
N MET A 211 0.90 -14.52 9.17
CA MET A 211 0.80 -15.65 10.07
C MET A 211 -0.38 -16.56 9.72
N LEU A 212 -1.54 -15.98 9.44
CA LEU A 212 -2.72 -16.72 8.97
C LEU A 212 -2.42 -17.52 7.70
N GLY A 213 -1.81 -16.85 6.70
CA GLY A 213 -1.52 -17.45 5.40
C GLY A 213 -0.49 -18.57 5.42
N LEU A 214 0.44 -18.57 6.39
CA LEU A 214 1.48 -19.60 6.57
C LEU A 214 1.14 -20.62 7.67
N GLY A 215 0.10 -20.37 8.47
CA GLY A 215 -0.21 -21.21 9.62
C GLY A 215 0.86 -21.14 10.72
N LEU A 216 1.43 -19.94 10.94
CA LEU A 216 2.49 -19.71 11.92
C LEU A 216 1.99 -18.83 13.07
N ASP A 217 2.57 -19.07 14.28
CA ASP A 217 2.11 -18.42 15.50
C ASP A 217 2.98 -17.24 15.93
N LYS A 218 4.15 -17.04 15.30
CA LYS A 218 5.11 -16.02 15.70
C LYS A 218 5.62 -15.19 14.53
N ALA A 219 5.72 -13.89 14.78
CA ALA A 219 6.36 -12.95 13.87
C ALA A 219 7.12 -11.88 14.65
N CYS A 220 7.94 -11.10 13.97
CA CYS A 220 8.49 -9.87 14.50
C CYS A 220 8.49 -8.77 13.46
N LEU A 221 8.23 -7.54 13.90
CA LEU A 221 8.45 -6.33 13.16
C LEU A 221 9.84 -5.80 13.51
N VAL A 222 10.70 -5.69 12.52
CA VAL A 222 12.05 -5.13 12.68
C VAL A 222 12.09 -3.77 12.01
N GLU A 223 12.22 -2.72 12.80
CA GLU A 223 12.34 -1.37 12.28
C GLU A 223 13.76 -0.83 12.45
N SER A 224 14.25 -0.11 11.45
CA SER A 224 15.52 0.60 11.55
C SER A 224 15.42 2.03 11.03
N TYR A 225 16.24 2.90 11.61
CA TYR A 225 16.41 4.30 11.23
C TYR A 225 17.89 4.65 11.18
N SER A 226 18.31 5.34 10.13
CA SER A 226 19.71 5.73 9.93
C SER A 226 19.84 7.24 9.77
N ASN A 227 20.79 7.83 10.51
CA ASN A 227 21.16 9.22 10.41
C ASN A 227 22.70 9.38 10.46
N SER A 228 23.21 10.60 10.51
CA SER A 228 24.66 10.89 10.61
C SER A 228 25.35 10.33 11.85
N LYS A 229 24.59 10.00 12.91
CA LYS A 229 25.12 9.44 14.16
C LYS A 229 25.16 7.91 14.17
N GLY A 230 24.55 7.27 13.17
CA GLY A 230 24.53 5.81 13.06
C GLY A 230 23.15 5.24 12.69
N THR A 231 23.00 3.96 12.94
CA THR A 231 21.76 3.24 12.66
C THR A 231 21.22 2.63 13.96
N GLU A 232 19.97 2.95 14.24
CA GLU A 232 19.19 2.38 15.34
C GLU A 232 18.30 1.26 14.82
N CYS A 233 18.07 0.23 15.62
CA CYS A 233 17.19 -0.89 15.35
C CYS A 233 16.27 -1.14 16.53
N ASN A 234 15.03 -1.53 16.24
CA ASN A 234 14.08 -1.98 17.26
C ASN A 234 13.33 -3.20 16.74
N ILE A 235 13.07 -4.17 17.61
CA ILE A 235 12.40 -5.42 17.28
C ILE A 235 11.16 -5.54 18.18
N ILE A 236 10.02 -5.77 17.56
CA ILE A 236 8.73 -5.95 18.22
C ILE A 236 8.24 -7.35 17.91
N ASN A 237 8.13 -8.21 18.94
CA ASN A 237 7.56 -9.54 18.80
C ASN A 237 6.05 -9.46 18.69
N VAL A 238 5.47 -10.30 17.84
CA VAL A 238 4.04 -10.36 17.55
C VAL A 238 3.60 -11.81 17.59
N ASP A 239 2.66 -12.13 18.46
CA ASP A 239 2.00 -13.42 18.51
C ASP A 239 0.75 -13.43 17.61
N PHE A 240 0.40 -14.60 17.09
CA PHE A 240 -0.79 -14.78 16.28
C PHE A 240 -2.06 -14.68 17.14
N ASP A 241 -2.88 -13.70 16.85
CA ASP A 241 -4.21 -13.58 17.43
C ASP A 241 -5.26 -14.18 16.47
N LYS A 242 -5.55 -15.47 16.69
CA LYS A 242 -6.52 -16.23 15.89
C LYS A 242 -7.92 -15.62 15.92
N VAL A 243 -8.34 -15.07 17.06
CA VAL A 243 -9.67 -14.47 17.22
C VAL A 243 -9.73 -13.16 16.43
N TYR A 244 -8.73 -12.31 16.55
CA TYR A 244 -8.63 -11.07 15.79
C TYR A 244 -8.53 -11.34 14.27
N ALA A 245 -7.68 -12.28 13.86
CA ALA A 245 -7.53 -12.64 12.44
C ALA A 245 -8.85 -13.14 11.83
N SER A 246 -9.57 -14.03 12.55
CA SER A 246 -10.82 -14.63 12.04
C SER A 246 -11.99 -13.65 12.14
N ASN A 247 -12.25 -13.06 13.32
CA ASN A 247 -13.48 -12.34 13.61
C ASN A 247 -13.44 -10.86 13.22
N VAL A 248 -12.23 -10.31 13.06
CA VAL A 248 -12.09 -8.92 12.64
C VAL A 248 -11.56 -8.83 11.21
N ILE A 249 -10.37 -9.38 10.94
CA ILE A 249 -9.74 -9.20 9.64
C ILE A 249 -10.54 -9.92 8.55
N MET A 250 -10.75 -11.23 8.70
CA MET A 250 -11.38 -12.04 7.66
C MET A 250 -12.86 -11.72 7.48
N GLU A 251 -13.61 -11.49 8.57
CA GLU A 251 -15.03 -11.13 8.47
C GLU A 251 -15.24 -9.77 7.80
N ARG A 252 -14.39 -8.77 8.12
CA ARG A 252 -14.48 -7.47 7.45
C ARG A 252 -14.02 -7.52 6.00
N LEU A 253 -13.05 -8.39 5.65
CA LEU A 253 -12.68 -8.63 4.26
C LEU A 253 -13.82 -9.27 3.45
N LYS A 254 -14.57 -10.22 4.03
CA LYS A 254 -15.77 -10.77 3.36
C LYS A 254 -16.80 -9.68 3.08
N LYS A 255 -17.09 -8.83 4.06
CA LYS A 255 -17.98 -7.68 3.88
C LYS A 255 -17.48 -6.72 2.79
N PHE A 256 -16.16 -6.53 2.67
CA PHE A 256 -15.59 -5.78 1.55
C PHE A 256 -15.83 -6.48 0.21
N CYS A 257 -15.72 -7.80 0.13
CA CYS A 257 -16.02 -8.55 -1.09
C CYS A 257 -17.47 -8.34 -1.52
N ASP A 258 -18.42 -8.41 -0.58
CA ASP A 258 -19.84 -8.16 -0.84
C ASP A 258 -20.09 -6.72 -1.31
N PHE A 259 -19.52 -5.73 -0.61
CA PHE A 259 -19.57 -4.33 -1.03
C PHE A 259 -19.02 -4.14 -2.45
N PHE A 260 -17.88 -4.74 -2.76
CA PHE A 260 -17.28 -4.59 -4.09
C PHE A 260 -18.12 -5.21 -5.20
N GLU A 261 -18.78 -6.34 -4.95
CA GLU A 261 -19.73 -6.91 -5.91
C GLU A 261 -20.94 -6.03 -6.16
N GLU A 262 -21.48 -5.37 -5.15
CA GLU A 262 -22.53 -4.36 -5.34
C GLU A 262 -21.98 -3.14 -6.09
N PHE A 263 -20.78 -2.67 -5.75
CA PHE A 263 -20.14 -1.54 -6.40
C PHE A 263 -19.93 -1.76 -7.90
N ILE A 264 -19.47 -2.93 -8.34
CA ILE A 264 -19.25 -3.21 -9.77
C ILE A 264 -20.55 -3.32 -10.58
N ASN A 265 -21.69 -3.48 -9.93
CA ASN A 265 -23.02 -3.53 -10.54
C ASN A 265 -23.80 -2.21 -10.37
N ASN A 266 -23.22 -1.19 -9.71
CA ASN A 266 -23.87 0.07 -9.41
C ASN A 266 -23.20 1.23 -10.15
N THR A 267 -23.73 1.61 -11.31
CA THR A 267 -23.19 2.69 -12.14
C THR A 267 -23.09 4.01 -11.39
N LYS A 268 -24.10 4.33 -10.56
CA LYS A 268 -24.08 5.56 -9.75
C LYS A 268 -22.89 5.61 -8.79
N TRP A 269 -22.60 4.51 -8.09
CA TRP A 269 -21.44 4.44 -7.19
C TRP A 269 -20.11 4.55 -7.96
N GLN A 270 -20.07 3.99 -9.18
CA GLN A 270 -18.88 4.08 -10.05
C GLN A 270 -18.63 5.51 -10.51
N GLU A 271 -19.68 6.22 -10.93
CA GLU A 271 -19.62 7.65 -11.31
C GLU A 271 -19.18 8.50 -10.12
N GLU A 272 -19.81 8.34 -8.98
CA GLU A 272 -19.46 9.03 -7.73
C GLU A 272 -18.00 8.80 -7.35
N MET A 273 -17.49 7.57 -7.51
CA MET A 273 -16.09 7.23 -7.23
C MET A 273 -15.12 8.00 -8.13
N VAL A 274 -15.45 8.21 -9.40
CA VAL A 274 -14.60 8.91 -10.36
C VAL A 274 -14.69 10.43 -10.22
N LEU A 275 -15.86 10.98 -9.88
CA LEU A 275 -16.09 12.41 -9.74
C LEU A 275 -15.38 13.05 -8.51
N GLY A 276 -15.17 12.30 -7.46
CA GLY A 276 -14.26 12.69 -6.38
C GLY A 276 -14.86 13.42 -5.18
N ASP A 277 -15.90 14.22 -5.35
CA ASP A 277 -16.50 14.98 -4.24
C ASP A 277 -17.35 14.09 -3.29
N VAL A 278 -17.69 12.91 -3.74
CA VAL A 278 -18.61 11.97 -3.08
C VAL A 278 -17.89 10.79 -2.43
N ASN A 279 -16.56 10.69 -2.57
CA ASN A 279 -15.78 9.57 -2.02
C ASN A 279 -15.94 9.38 -0.52
N ARG A 280 -16.10 10.48 0.23
CA ARG A 280 -16.41 10.40 1.65
C ARG A 280 -17.76 9.75 1.89
N ASN A 281 -18.76 10.01 1.05
CA ASN A 281 -20.10 9.45 1.20
C ASN A 281 -20.09 7.95 0.96
N LEU A 282 -19.41 7.48 -0.10
CA LEU A 282 -19.32 6.05 -0.40
C LEU A 282 -18.51 5.28 0.66
N TYR A 283 -17.40 5.86 1.15
CA TYR A 283 -16.64 5.28 2.25
C TYR A 283 -17.44 5.27 3.56
N ASN A 284 -18.17 6.35 3.86
CA ASN A 284 -19.03 6.40 5.04
C ASN A 284 -20.19 5.40 4.94
N LEU A 285 -20.79 5.24 3.77
CA LEU A 285 -21.80 4.23 3.49
C LEU A 285 -21.22 2.84 3.73
N TYR A 286 -20.05 2.55 3.19
CA TYR A 286 -19.36 1.28 3.40
C TYR A 286 -19.07 1.02 4.89
N CYS A 287 -18.54 2.01 5.62
CA CYS A 287 -18.30 1.87 7.05
C CYS A 287 -19.59 1.62 7.83
N LYS A 288 -20.66 2.36 7.53
CA LYS A 288 -21.94 2.26 8.23
C LYS A 288 -22.68 0.94 7.90
N ASP A 289 -22.85 0.65 6.61
CA ASP A 289 -23.77 -0.41 6.17
C ASP A 289 -23.11 -1.80 6.12
N TYR A 290 -21.79 -1.86 5.89
CA TYR A 290 -21.05 -3.12 5.82
C TYR A 290 -20.19 -3.37 7.05
N LEU A 291 -19.42 -2.40 7.52
CA LEU A 291 -18.54 -2.59 8.67
C LEU A 291 -19.24 -2.38 10.01
N MET A 292 -20.37 -1.66 10.04
CA MET A 292 -21.12 -1.29 11.26
C MET A 292 -20.25 -0.50 12.25
N LEU A 293 -19.44 0.45 11.73
CA LEU A 293 -18.53 1.31 12.46
C LEU A 293 -19.13 2.69 12.73
#